data_a7414b547803378e46f396c0958dc9e4
#
_entry.id   a7414b547803378e46f396c0958dc9e4
#
_cell.length_a   1.000
_cell.length_b   1.000
_cell.length_c   1.000
_cell.angle_alpha   90.00
_cell.angle_beta   90.00
_cell.angle_gamma   90.00
#
_symmetry.space_group_name_H-M   'P 1'
#
loop_
_entity.id
_entity.type
_entity.pdbx_description
1 polymer ?
#
loop_
_entity_poly.entity_id
_entity_poly.type
_entity_poly.pdbx_seq_one_letter_code
_entity_poly.pdbx_strand_id
1 'polypeptide(L)'
;MNPQMVIGVFLVYVLVLLSIASWTNRKSNPNDGGAHFFAANKSAPWYAVAFGMLGASLSGVTFISVPGWVESQGFTYMQMVLGYLIGYGFIMAVLMPLYYRMGLTSIYGYFESRFGGRAYKTGAAFFILSRTIGASFRLFLIALVLDLFVLQPVGWDVAWAVFGGWQVPVGYAAAVAIILSVIWSYTRKGGLGTIVWTDTLQTAAMLIAVIYSGHAIVNALGWTWTEVPQQIAATRWNQWVVWEDWKASNHLVKHLLAGAFVATAMTGMDQDMMQKNLACRNLK
;
A
#
# COMPACT_ATOMS: atom_id res chain seq x y z
N MET A 1 15.67 17.03 -11.75
CA MET A 1 15.73 17.12 -10.26
C MET A 1 17.19 17.11 -9.83
N ASN A 2 17.54 17.81 -8.75
CA ASN A 2 18.91 17.73 -8.21
C ASN A 2 19.09 16.37 -7.49
N PRO A 3 20.02 15.49 -7.93
CA PRO A 3 20.23 14.17 -7.33
C PRO A 3 20.55 14.24 -5.83
N GLN A 4 21.29 15.27 -5.41
CA GLN A 4 21.63 15.47 -3.98
C GLN A 4 20.40 15.71 -3.12
N MET A 5 19.39 16.42 -3.63
CA MET A 5 18.12 16.64 -2.93
C MET A 5 17.34 15.34 -2.77
N VAL A 6 17.29 14.50 -3.82
CA VAL A 6 16.62 13.19 -3.77
C VAL A 6 17.31 12.28 -2.76
N ILE A 7 18.64 12.21 -2.79
CA ILE A 7 19.43 11.45 -1.81
C ILE A 7 19.17 11.96 -0.39
N GLY A 8 19.18 13.29 -0.19
CA GLY A 8 18.93 13.90 1.11
C GLY A 8 17.56 13.49 1.69
N VAL A 9 16.50 13.62 0.90
CA VAL A 9 15.14 13.21 1.31
C VAL A 9 15.07 11.71 1.61
N PHE A 10 15.68 10.86 0.77
CA PHE A 10 15.72 9.42 0.98
C PHE A 10 16.45 9.06 2.28
N LEU A 11 17.61 9.65 2.54
CA LEU A 11 18.39 9.40 3.76
C LEU A 11 17.64 9.84 5.02
N VAL A 12 17.02 11.03 5.00
CA VAL A 12 16.19 11.51 6.12
C VAL A 12 15.04 10.54 6.38
N TYR A 13 14.36 10.10 5.33
CA TYR A 13 13.26 9.13 5.46
C TYR A 13 13.75 7.81 6.07
N VAL A 14 14.86 7.26 5.59
CA VAL A 14 15.48 6.03 6.13
C VAL A 14 15.87 6.20 7.60
N LEU A 15 16.47 7.34 7.98
CA LEU A 15 16.84 7.61 9.37
C LEU A 15 15.61 7.67 10.28
N VAL A 16 14.50 8.26 9.82
CA VAL A 16 13.24 8.29 10.58
C VAL A 16 12.67 6.88 10.74
N LEU A 17 12.67 6.05 9.68
CA LEU A 17 12.26 4.63 9.75
C LEU A 17 13.08 3.84 10.77
N LEU A 18 14.41 3.97 10.72
CA LEU A 18 15.30 3.28 11.66
C LEU A 18 15.11 3.76 13.10
N SER A 19 14.83 5.05 13.29
CA SER A 19 14.53 5.63 14.60
C SER A 19 13.23 5.07 15.20
N ILE A 20 12.17 4.98 14.39
CA ILE A 20 10.91 4.34 14.78
C ILE A 20 11.14 2.86 15.13
N ALA A 21 11.88 2.14 14.30
CA ALA A 21 12.19 0.73 14.55
C ALA A 21 12.98 0.55 15.86
N SER A 22 13.94 1.43 16.14
CA SER A 22 14.72 1.39 17.38
C SER A 22 13.87 1.70 18.60
N TRP A 23 12.94 2.66 18.48
CA TRP A 23 12.03 3.04 19.56
C TRP A 23 11.02 1.94 19.88
N THR A 24 10.42 1.32 18.87
CA THR A 24 9.47 0.21 19.06
C THR A 24 10.16 -1.02 19.64
N ASN A 25 11.38 -1.32 19.21
CA ASN A 25 12.16 -2.44 19.74
C ASN A 25 12.52 -2.28 21.23
N ARG A 26 12.79 -1.06 21.71
CA ARG A 26 13.07 -0.79 23.12
C ARG A 26 11.87 -1.07 24.04
N LYS A 27 10.65 -0.98 23.49
CA LYS A 27 9.41 -1.26 24.22
C LYS A 27 8.99 -2.73 24.18
N SER A 28 9.66 -3.55 23.38
CA SER A 28 9.40 -4.99 23.27
C SER A 28 10.17 -5.73 24.36
N ASN A 29 9.45 -6.55 25.13
CA ASN A 29 10.06 -7.41 26.13
C ASN A 29 10.64 -8.66 25.46
N PRO A 30 11.91 -9.04 25.68
CA PRO A 30 12.49 -10.25 25.09
C PRO A 30 11.74 -11.55 25.44
N ASN A 31 10.97 -11.54 26.53
CA ASN A 31 10.22 -12.70 27.03
C ASN A 31 8.80 -12.86 26.44
N ASP A 32 8.33 -11.90 25.63
CA ASP A 32 6.96 -11.94 25.08
C ASP A 32 6.77 -12.96 23.94
N GLY A 33 7.83 -13.69 23.55
CA GLY A 33 7.76 -14.75 22.54
C GLY A 33 7.23 -14.28 21.18
N GLY A 34 6.66 -15.21 20.41
CA GLY A 34 6.12 -14.92 19.07
C GLY A 34 4.88 -14.02 19.06
N ALA A 35 4.14 -13.90 20.17
CA ALA A 35 2.91 -13.10 20.21
C ALA A 35 3.15 -11.60 19.97
N HIS A 36 4.25 -11.03 20.47
CA HIS A 36 4.64 -9.66 20.18
C HIS A 36 5.01 -9.48 18.70
N PHE A 37 5.76 -10.43 18.16
CA PHE A 37 6.22 -10.35 16.76
C PHE A 37 5.07 -10.44 15.76
N PHE A 38 4.10 -11.35 15.99
CA PHE A 38 3.02 -11.62 15.04
C PHE A 38 1.72 -10.84 15.27
N ALA A 39 1.47 -10.35 16.48
CA ALA A 39 0.20 -9.71 16.84
C ALA A 39 0.34 -8.42 17.65
N ALA A 40 1.57 -7.88 17.82
CA ALA A 40 1.85 -6.70 18.64
C ALA A 40 1.20 -6.78 20.05
N ASN A 41 1.07 -7.98 20.62
CA ASN A 41 0.39 -8.28 21.89
C ASN A 41 -1.06 -7.73 21.97
N LYS A 42 -1.71 -7.51 20.82
CA LYS A 42 -3.04 -6.85 20.74
C LYS A 42 -3.09 -5.50 21.44
N SER A 43 -1.99 -4.76 21.44
CA SER A 43 -1.84 -3.48 22.15
C SER A 43 -1.74 -2.27 21.23
N ALA A 44 -1.82 -2.48 19.91
CA ALA A 44 -1.76 -1.40 18.94
C ALA A 44 -2.99 -0.49 19.09
N PRO A 45 -2.80 0.85 19.18
CA PRO A 45 -3.92 1.77 19.26
C PRO A 45 -4.68 1.80 17.92
N TRP A 46 -6.00 1.75 18.00
CA TRP A 46 -6.87 1.65 16.82
C TRP A 46 -6.61 2.73 15.76
N TYR A 47 -6.33 3.95 16.19
CA TYR A 47 -6.06 5.07 15.26
C TYR A 47 -4.75 4.87 14.48
N ALA A 48 -3.70 4.31 15.09
CA ALA A 48 -2.45 4.00 14.40
C ALA A 48 -2.65 2.84 13.41
N VAL A 49 -3.42 1.82 13.79
CA VAL A 49 -3.76 0.72 12.88
C VAL A 49 -4.60 1.23 11.72
N ALA A 50 -5.66 2.00 11.97
CA ALA A 50 -6.53 2.53 10.93
C ALA A 50 -5.76 3.43 9.96
N PHE A 51 -4.95 4.36 10.48
CA PHE A 51 -4.15 5.26 9.67
C PHE A 51 -3.04 4.53 8.90
N GLY A 52 -2.36 3.55 9.54
CA GLY A 52 -1.36 2.70 8.89
C GLY A 52 -1.96 1.81 7.80
N MET A 53 -3.20 1.33 7.98
CA MET A 53 -3.90 0.55 6.93
C MET A 53 -4.21 1.37 5.68
N LEU A 54 -4.48 2.68 5.80
CA LEU A 54 -4.59 3.56 4.65
C LEU A 54 -3.29 3.54 3.83
N GLY A 55 -2.13 3.66 4.48
CA GLY A 55 -0.83 3.59 3.82
C GLY A 55 -0.50 2.23 3.22
N ALA A 56 -0.97 1.14 3.84
CA ALA A 56 -0.80 -0.20 3.28
C ALA A 56 -1.68 -0.41 2.02
N SER A 57 -2.84 0.25 1.95
CA SER A 57 -3.73 0.23 0.77
C SER A 57 -3.25 1.17 -0.32
N LEU A 58 -2.76 2.36 0.06
CA LEU A 58 -2.16 3.33 -0.85
C LEU A 58 -0.72 2.91 -1.18
N SER A 59 -0.35 2.95 -2.45
CA SER A 59 1.01 2.65 -2.88
C SER A 59 1.51 3.72 -3.84
N GLY A 60 2.84 3.79 -4.07
CA GLY A 60 3.41 4.67 -5.09
C GLY A 60 2.85 4.36 -6.48
N VAL A 61 2.49 3.11 -6.76
CA VAL A 61 1.79 2.71 -8.00
C VAL A 61 0.44 3.42 -8.09
N THR A 62 -0.35 3.43 -7.01
CA THR A 62 -1.66 4.10 -6.98
C THR A 62 -1.52 5.60 -7.19
N PHE A 63 -0.49 6.22 -6.63
CA PHE A 63 -0.20 7.64 -6.78
C PHE A 63 -0.02 8.06 -8.26
N ILE A 64 0.54 7.17 -9.07
CA ILE A 64 0.78 7.41 -10.50
C ILE A 64 -0.41 6.93 -11.34
N SER A 65 -0.96 5.74 -11.05
CA SER A 65 -1.95 5.08 -11.90
C SER A 65 -3.34 5.72 -11.85
N VAL A 66 -3.75 6.25 -10.69
CA VAL A 66 -5.09 6.87 -10.56
C VAL A 66 -5.21 8.16 -11.39
N PRO A 67 -4.26 9.11 -11.36
CA PRO A 67 -4.27 10.22 -12.29
C PRO A 67 -4.25 9.79 -13.77
N GLY A 68 -3.46 8.78 -14.12
CA GLY A 68 -3.46 8.22 -15.48
C GLY A 68 -4.82 7.62 -15.90
N TRP A 69 -5.55 7.04 -14.94
CA TRP A 69 -6.92 6.59 -15.22
C TRP A 69 -7.87 7.76 -15.49
N VAL A 70 -7.75 8.86 -14.73
CA VAL A 70 -8.55 10.06 -14.99
C VAL A 70 -8.31 10.60 -16.39
N GLU A 71 -7.08 10.56 -16.89
CA GLU A 71 -6.75 10.98 -18.26
C GLU A 71 -7.52 10.16 -19.30
N SER A 72 -7.64 8.86 -19.12
CA SER A 72 -8.26 7.94 -20.10
C SER A 72 -9.78 7.84 -19.99
N GLN A 73 -10.34 7.92 -18.77
CA GLN A 73 -11.75 7.61 -18.50
C GLN A 73 -12.47 8.68 -17.65
N GLY A 74 -11.87 9.85 -17.46
CA GLY A 74 -12.43 10.88 -16.58
C GLY A 74 -12.49 10.44 -15.11
N PHE A 75 -13.32 11.10 -14.33
CA PHE A 75 -13.48 10.80 -12.91
C PHE A 75 -14.33 9.55 -12.61
N THR A 76 -14.57 8.67 -13.59
CA THR A 76 -15.39 7.45 -13.41
C THR A 76 -14.80 6.47 -12.37
N TYR A 77 -13.50 6.59 -12.03
CA TYR A 77 -12.88 5.83 -10.94
C TYR A 77 -13.59 6.06 -9.59
N MET A 78 -14.21 7.23 -9.38
CA MET A 78 -14.97 7.52 -8.16
C MET A 78 -16.14 6.56 -7.95
N GLN A 79 -16.73 6.00 -9.02
CA GLN A 79 -17.76 4.97 -8.90
C GLN A 79 -17.22 3.71 -8.21
N MET A 80 -15.96 3.32 -8.52
CA MET A 80 -15.31 2.18 -7.86
C MET A 80 -14.98 2.50 -6.39
N VAL A 81 -14.57 3.74 -6.10
CA VAL A 81 -14.33 4.20 -4.71
C VAL A 81 -15.61 4.13 -3.87
N LEU A 82 -16.76 4.51 -4.44
CA LEU A 82 -18.06 4.32 -3.78
C LEU A 82 -18.36 2.83 -3.54
N GLY A 83 -17.98 1.96 -4.47
CA GLY A 83 -18.04 0.50 -4.28
C GLY A 83 -17.19 0.03 -3.09
N TYR A 84 -16.01 0.62 -2.87
CA TYR A 84 -15.19 0.27 -1.70
C TYR A 84 -15.94 0.51 -0.38
N LEU A 85 -16.75 1.56 -0.28
CA LEU A 85 -17.53 1.82 0.94
C LEU A 85 -18.52 0.68 1.23
N ILE A 86 -19.14 0.12 0.19
CA ILE A 86 -20.02 -1.06 0.32
C ILE A 86 -19.22 -2.26 0.81
N GLY A 87 -18.05 -2.52 0.20
CA GLY A 87 -17.14 -3.58 0.62
C GLY A 87 -16.67 -3.44 2.07
N TYR A 88 -16.29 -2.24 2.50
CA TYR A 88 -15.92 -1.97 3.89
C TYR A 88 -17.10 -2.17 4.84
N GLY A 89 -18.33 -1.81 4.44
CA GLY A 89 -19.55 -2.14 5.20
C GLY A 89 -19.70 -3.63 5.44
N PHE A 90 -19.48 -4.45 4.41
CA PHE A 90 -19.50 -5.91 4.52
C PHE A 90 -18.38 -6.44 5.43
N ILE A 91 -17.16 -5.91 5.32
CA ILE A 91 -16.04 -6.30 6.19
C ILE A 91 -16.40 -6.02 7.65
N MET A 92 -16.91 -4.83 7.97
CA MET A 92 -17.27 -4.43 9.32
C MET A 92 -18.41 -5.27 9.90
N ALA A 93 -19.43 -5.55 9.10
CA ALA A 93 -20.63 -6.23 9.57
C ALA A 93 -20.47 -7.76 9.66
N VAL A 94 -19.66 -8.36 8.81
CA VAL A 94 -19.57 -9.82 8.66
C VAL A 94 -18.19 -10.35 9.00
N LEU A 95 -17.14 -9.89 8.32
CA LEU A 95 -15.82 -10.51 8.42
C LEU A 95 -15.12 -10.21 9.75
N MET A 96 -15.15 -8.96 10.20
CA MET A 96 -14.51 -8.58 11.46
C MET A 96 -15.11 -9.29 12.67
N PRO A 97 -16.45 -9.31 12.88
CA PRO A 97 -17.05 -10.09 13.95
C PRO A 97 -16.70 -11.58 13.89
N LEU A 98 -16.67 -12.17 12.69
CA LEU A 98 -16.30 -13.57 12.50
C LEU A 98 -14.88 -13.84 12.98
N TYR A 99 -13.90 -13.04 12.56
CA TYR A 99 -12.50 -13.23 12.91
C TYR A 99 -12.23 -13.04 14.40
N TYR A 100 -12.87 -12.03 15.03
CA TYR A 100 -12.73 -11.82 16.47
C TYR A 100 -13.37 -12.93 17.30
N ARG A 101 -14.56 -13.43 16.92
CA ARG A 101 -15.24 -14.54 17.59
C ARG A 101 -14.43 -15.83 17.53
N MET A 102 -13.76 -16.10 16.41
CA MET A 102 -12.94 -17.29 16.24
C MET A 102 -11.53 -17.15 16.84
N GLY A 103 -11.13 -15.98 17.31
CA GLY A 103 -9.82 -15.73 17.87
C GLY A 103 -8.66 -16.01 16.90
N LEU A 104 -8.91 -15.83 15.59
CA LEU A 104 -7.95 -16.18 14.55
C LEU A 104 -6.73 -15.25 14.59
N THR A 105 -5.55 -15.85 14.47
CA THR A 105 -4.31 -15.13 14.19
C THR A 105 -4.01 -15.08 12.69
N SER A 106 -4.68 -15.94 11.92
CA SER A 106 -4.60 -16.03 10.47
C SER A 106 -5.95 -16.40 9.89
N ILE A 107 -6.36 -15.74 8.81
CA ILE A 107 -7.60 -16.08 8.08
C ILE A 107 -7.56 -17.52 7.53
N TYR A 108 -6.38 -18.07 7.29
CA TYR A 108 -6.23 -19.45 6.80
C TYR A 108 -6.56 -20.49 7.87
N GLY A 109 -6.51 -20.14 9.16
CA GLY A 109 -7.00 -20.98 10.24
C GLY A 109 -8.49 -21.28 10.13
N TYR A 110 -9.27 -20.37 9.55
CA TYR A 110 -10.67 -20.63 9.20
C TYR A 110 -10.79 -21.73 8.14
N PHE A 111 -9.94 -21.71 7.11
CA PHE A 111 -9.96 -22.76 6.10
C PHE A 111 -9.53 -24.11 6.66
N GLU A 112 -8.57 -24.12 7.59
CA GLU A 112 -8.11 -25.34 8.24
C GLU A 112 -9.26 -26.01 9.03
N SER A 113 -9.96 -25.23 9.84
CA SER A 113 -11.04 -25.74 10.70
C SER A 113 -12.25 -26.23 9.91
N ARG A 114 -12.50 -25.67 8.71
CA ARG A 114 -13.68 -25.97 7.91
C ARG A 114 -13.44 -26.92 6.74
N PHE A 115 -12.28 -26.85 6.13
CA PHE A 115 -11.94 -27.58 4.89
C PHE A 115 -10.68 -28.45 5.04
N GLY A 116 -10.03 -28.43 6.22
CA GLY A 116 -8.87 -29.24 6.53
C GLY A 116 -7.52 -28.64 6.08
N GLY A 117 -6.41 -29.29 6.49
CA GLY A 117 -5.07 -28.77 6.32
C GLY A 117 -4.60 -28.59 4.88
N ARG A 118 -5.22 -29.28 3.90
CA ARG A 118 -4.91 -29.03 2.47
C ARG A 118 -5.37 -27.66 2.04
N ALA A 119 -6.58 -27.25 2.40
CA ALA A 119 -7.12 -25.92 2.10
C ALA A 119 -6.29 -24.81 2.76
N TYR A 120 -5.86 -24.99 4.01
CA TYR A 120 -4.93 -24.09 4.70
C TYR A 120 -3.64 -23.89 3.90
N LYS A 121 -2.95 -24.99 3.55
CA LYS A 121 -1.66 -24.94 2.83
C LYS A 121 -1.80 -24.30 1.45
N THR A 122 -2.86 -24.63 0.71
CA THR A 122 -3.14 -24.05 -0.60
C THR A 122 -3.37 -22.53 -0.50
N GLY A 123 -4.21 -22.08 0.45
CA GLY A 123 -4.44 -20.66 0.67
C GLY A 123 -3.17 -19.90 1.04
N ALA A 124 -2.36 -20.46 1.95
CA ALA A 124 -1.10 -19.88 2.35
C ALA A 124 -0.09 -19.79 1.19
N ALA A 125 -0.02 -20.82 0.34
CA ALA A 125 0.85 -20.82 -0.85
C ALA A 125 0.45 -19.74 -1.86
N PHE A 126 -0.84 -19.61 -2.17
CA PHE A 126 -1.35 -18.55 -3.04
C PHE A 126 -1.12 -17.15 -2.46
N PHE A 127 -1.26 -16.99 -1.15
CA PHE A 127 -0.96 -15.72 -0.48
C PHE A 127 0.51 -15.34 -0.66
N ILE A 128 1.44 -16.24 -0.36
CA ILE A 128 2.88 -15.98 -0.50
C ILE A 128 3.21 -15.62 -1.94
N LEU A 129 2.71 -16.38 -2.92
CA LEU A 129 2.93 -16.12 -4.34
C LEU A 129 2.39 -14.74 -4.74
N SER A 130 1.14 -14.44 -4.42
CA SER A 130 0.50 -13.16 -4.73
C SER A 130 1.24 -11.97 -4.10
N ARG A 131 1.65 -12.12 -2.83
CA ARG A 131 2.38 -11.07 -2.11
C ARG A 131 3.79 -10.86 -2.65
N THR A 132 4.48 -11.92 -3.02
CA THR A 132 5.81 -11.82 -3.64
C THR A 132 5.73 -11.07 -4.98
N ILE A 133 4.78 -11.42 -5.84
CA ILE A 133 4.57 -10.74 -7.12
C ILE A 133 4.20 -9.25 -6.88
N GLY A 134 3.23 -8.97 -6.00
CA GLY A 134 2.81 -7.60 -5.69
C GLY A 134 3.93 -6.75 -5.07
N ALA A 135 4.77 -7.33 -4.21
CA ALA A 135 5.94 -6.66 -3.64
C ALA A 135 7.01 -6.38 -4.71
N SER A 136 7.21 -7.30 -5.64
CA SER A 136 8.16 -7.13 -6.75
C SER A 136 7.80 -5.95 -7.65
N PHE A 137 6.52 -5.76 -7.99
CA PHE A 137 6.07 -4.60 -8.75
C PHE A 137 6.30 -3.27 -8.02
N ARG A 138 6.07 -3.23 -6.71
CA ARG A 138 6.33 -2.03 -5.90
C ARG A 138 7.83 -1.74 -5.82
N LEU A 139 8.63 -2.77 -5.56
CA LEU A 139 10.09 -2.67 -5.53
C LEU A 139 10.66 -2.19 -6.86
N PHE A 140 10.13 -2.72 -7.98
CA PHE A 140 10.51 -2.29 -9.32
C PHE A 140 10.37 -0.78 -9.50
N LEU A 141 9.24 -0.19 -9.14
CA LEU A 141 9.01 1.24 -9.30
C LEU A 141 9.96 2.09 -8.44
N ILE A 142 10.16 1.71 -7.18
CA ILE A 142 11.05 2.45 -6.27
C ILE A 142 12.49 2.34 -6.76
N ALA A 143 12.92 1.15 -7.17
CA ALA A 143 14.27 0.92 -7.68
C ALA A 143 14.50 1.70 -8.98
N LEU A 144 13.50 1.76 -9.88
CA LEU A 144 13.56 2.53 -11.11
C LEU A 144 13.72 4.04 -10.83
N VAL A 145 12.97 4.57 -9.87
CA VAL A 145 13.09 5.99 -9.47
C VAL A 145 14.49 6.29 -8.90
N LEU A 146 15.01 5.43 -8.03
CA LEU A 146 16.37 5.57 -7.50
C LEU A 146 17.42 5.46 -8.59
N ASP A 147 17.26 4.52 -9.50
CA ASP A 147 18.19 4.34 -10.61
C ASP A 147 18.21 5.59 -11.51
N LEU A 148 17.06 6.01 -12.02
CA LEU A 148 16.95 7.13 -12.97
C LEU A 148 17.36 8.48 -12.38
N PHE A 149 16.98 8.76 -11.14
CA PHE A 149 17.19 10.10 -10.55
C PHE A 149 18.42 10.22 -9.66
N VAL A 150 19.01 9.10 -9.25
CA VAL A 150 20.15 9.10 -8.33
C VAL A 150 21.37 8.41 -8.93
N LEU A 151 21.24 7.16 -9.36
CA LEU A 151 22.40 6.33 -9.69
C LEU A 151 22.92 6.59 -11.10
N GLN A 152 22.06 6.70 -12.10
CA GLN A 152 22.48 7.04 -13.47
C GLN A 152 23.19 8.40 -13.56
N PRO A 153 22.70 9.49 -12.92
CA PRO A 153 23.42 10.76 -12.92
C PRO A 153 24.81 10.73 -12.24
N VAL A 154 25.09 9.70 -11.44
CA VAL A 154 26.39 9.50 -10.76
C VAL A 154 27.28 8.53 -11.55
N GLY A 155 26.86 8.08 -12.75
CA GLY A 155 27.68 7.26 -13.64
C GLY A 155 27.49 5.74 -13.45
N TRP A 156 26.37 5.32 -12.86
CA TRP A 156 26.00 3.89 -12.69
C TRP A 156 25.09 3.39 -13.82
N ASP A 157 25.23 3.92 -15.01
CA ASP A 157 24.43 3.56 -16.20
C ASP A 157 24.92 2.32 -16.94
N VAL A 158 25.94 1.62 -16.42
CA VAL A 158 26.50 0.40 -17.00
C VAL A 158 25.50 -0.74 -16.88
N ALA A 159 25.24 -1.45 -17.99
CA ALA A 159 24.38 -2.63 -18.00
C ALA A 159 25.20 -3.92 -17.89
N TRP A 160 24.70 -4.89 -17.10
CA TRP A 160 25.24 -6.25 -17.06
C TRP A 160 24.48 -7.15 -18.02
N ALA A 161 25.20 -8.03 -18.72
CA ALA A 161 24.58 -9.15 -19.43
C ALA A 161 24.17 -10.21 -18.40
N VAL A 162 22.87 -10.44 -18.24
CA VAL A 162 22.32 -11.48 -17.38
C VAL A 162 21.56 -12.47 -18.26
N PHE A 163 21.74 -13.76 -18.04
CA PHE A 163 21.09 -14.90 -18.69
C PHE A 163 20.23 -14.63 -19.94
N GLY A 164 20.62 -15.19 -21.09
CA GLY A 164 19.80 -15.18 -22.30
C GLY A 164 19.69 -13.84 -23.05
N GLY A 165 20.65 -12.93 -22.86
CA GLY A 165 20.66 -11.62 -23.55
C GLY A 165 19.88 -10.49 -22.85
N TRP A 166 19.28 -10.74 -21.69
CA TRP A 166 18.70 -9.69 -20.87
C TRP A 166 19.79 -8.85 -20.22
N GLN A 167 19.66 -7.54 -20.33
CA GLN A 167 20.57 -6.58 -19.70
C GLN A 167 19.85 -5.91 -18.51
N VAL A 168 20.49 -5.96 -17.34
CA VAL A 168 20.01 -5.26 -16.15
C VAL A 168 20.98 -4.15 -15.83
N PRO A 169 20.53 -2.90 -15.71
CA PRO A 169 21.39 -1.78 -15.31
C PRO A 169 22.00 -2.05 -13.93
N VAL A 170 23.29 -1.79 -13.77
CA VAL A 170 23.98 -1.97 -12.48
C VAL A 170 23.36 -1.07 -11.41
N GLY A 171 23.00 0.16 -11.79
CA GLY A 171 22.32 1.10 -10.91
C GLY A 171 21.01 0.52 -10.37
N TYR A 172 20.18 -0.06 -11.25
CA TYR A 172 18.93 -0.70 -10.82
C TYR A 172 19.16 -1.87 -9.85
N ALA A 173 20.12 -2.75 -10.13
CA ALA A 173 20.47 -3.85 -9.23
C ALA A 173 20.96 -3.34 -7.86
N ALA A 174 21.79 -2.30 -7.86
CA ALA A 174 22.24 -1.66 -6.64
C ALA A 174 21.07 -1.00 -5.85
N ALA A 175 20.16 -0.31 -6.55
CA ALA A 175 18.96 0.26 -5.94
C ALA A 175 18.11 -0.82 -5.24
N VAL A 176 17.86 -1.95 -5.91
CA VAL A 176 17.16 -3.10 -5.34
C VAL A 176 17.86 -3.61 -4.08
N ALA A 177 19.19 -3.80 -4.14
CA ALA A 177 19.98 -4.29 -3.00
C ALA A 177 19.94 -3.32 -1.80
N ILE A 178 20.06 -2.00 -2.05
CA ILE A 178 19.97 -0.97 -1.03
C ILE A 178 18.60 -1.00 -0.35
N ILE A 179 17.51 -0.99 -1.15
CA ILE A 179 16.14 -0.97 -0.62
C ILE A 179 15.87 -2.22 0.22
N LEU A 180 16.22 -3.41 -0.28
CA LEU A 180 16.05 -4.65 0.46
C LEU A 180 16.85 -4.67 1.76
N SER A 181 18.07 -4.15 1.75
CA SER A 181 18.92 -4.04 2.95
C SER A 181 18.30 -3.12 4.00
N VAL A 182 17.75 -1.97 3.56
CA VAL A 182 17.05 -1.04 4.45
C VAL A 182 15.80 -1.70 5.05
N ILE A 183 14.95 -2.31 4.23
CA ILE A 183 13.74 -3.00 4.69
C ILE A 183 14.10 -4.09 5.70
N TRP A 184 15.06 -4.95 5.38
CA TRP A 184 15.50 -6.01 6.27
C TRP A 184 16.05 -5.47 7.59
N SER A 185 16.79 -4.36 7.57
CA SER A 185 17.40 -3.79 8.77
C SER A 185 16.39 -3.34 9.81
N TYR A 186 15.25 -2.74 9.40
CA TYR A 186 14.25 -2.25 10.34
C TYR A 186 13.15 -3.28 10.67
N THR A 187 12.92 -4.28 9.80
CA THR A 187 11.85 -5.28 10.02
C THR A 187 12.28 -6.47 10.87
N ARG A 188 13.55 -6.88 10.76
CA ARG A 188 14.06 -8.12 11.40
C ARG A 188 13.86 -8.22 12.91
N LYS A 189 13.80 -7.09 13.62
CA LYS A 189 13.69 -7.05 15.10
C LYS A 189 12.33 -6.55 15.58
N GLY A 190 11.62 -5.78 14.78
CA GLY A 190 10.49 -4.99 15.25
C GLY A 190 9.12 -5.65 15.12
N GLY A 191 9.00 -6.71 14.34
CA GLY A 191 7.72 -7.40 14.14
C GLY A 191 6.58 -6.48 13.68
N LEU A 192 5.35 -6.91 13.92
CA LEU A 192 4.13 -6.21 13.50
C LEU A 192 3.98 -4.81 14.16
N GLY A 193 4.43 -4.65 15.40
CA GLY A 193 4.36 -3.37 16.08
C GLY A 193 5.14 -2.25 15.37
N THR A 194 6.34 -2.57 14.85
CA THR A 194 7.13 -1.63 14.05
C THR A 194 6.44 -1.32 12.73
N ILE A 195 5.88 -2.34 12.05
CA ILE A 195 5.19 -2.17 10.77
C ILE A 195 4.02 -1.20 10.90
N VAL A 196 3.21 -1.30 11.94
CA VAL A 196 2.08 -0.37 12.18
C VAL A 196 2.54 1.10 12.23
N TRP A 197 3.63 1.37 12.94
CA TRP A 197 4.14 2.74 13.06
C TRP A 197 4.84 3.23 11.79
N THR A 198 5.57 2.37 11.09
CA THR A 198 6.19 2.73 9.81
C THR A 198 5.15 2.96 8.72
N ASP A 199 4.07 2.18 8.69
CA ASP A 199 2.94 2.39 7.78
C ASP A 199 2.21 3.70 8.09
N THR A 200 2.09 4.08 9.36
CA THR A 200 1.55 5.38 9.79
C THR A 200 2.39 6.53 9.24
N LEU A 201 3.72 6.45 9.35
CA LEU A 201 4.64 7.44 8.77
C LEU A 201 4.50 7.50 7.24
N GLN A 202 4.45 6.33 6.58
CA GLN A 202 4.26 6.25 5.13
C GLN A 202 2.97 6.94 4.70
N THR A 203 1.86 6.69 5.41
CA THR A 203 0.58 7.33 5.13
C THR A 203 0.67 8.85 5.24
N ALA A 204 1.28 9.35 6.32
CA ALA A 204 1.48 10.78 6.50
C ALA A 204 2.32 11.39 5.36
N ALA A 205 3.43 10.76 5.00
CA ALA A 205 4.28 11.22 3.91
C ALA A 205 3.53 11.25 2.56
N MET A 206 2.72 10.23 2.28
CA MET A 206 1.91 10.18 1.05
C MET A 206 0.83 11.27 1.02
N LEU A 207 0.13 11.51 2.12
CA LEU A 207 -0.88 12.58 2.19
C LEU A 207 -0.24 13.95 2.00
N ILE A 208 0.90 14.21 2.64
CA ILE A 208 1.67 15.44 2.45
C ILE A 208 2.08 15.58 0.98
N ALA A 209 2.57 14.51 0.36
CA ALA A 209 2.97 14.53 -1.06
C ALA A 209 1.78 14.83 -1.98
N VAL A 210 0.60 14.26 -1.73
CA VAL A 210 -0.63 14.55 -2.51
C VAL A 210 -1.03 16.01 -2.39
N ILE A 211 -1.09 16.53 -1.16
CA ILE A 211 -1.47 17.94 -0.90
C ILE A 211 -0.46 18.89 -1.57
N TYR A 212 0.83 18.64 -1.38
CA TYR A 212 1.89 19.45 -1.98
C TYR A 212 1.86 19.42 -3.51
N SER A 213 1.70 18.23 -4.10
CA SER A 213 1.60 18.07 -5.56
C SER A 213 0.38 18.80 -6.11
N GLY A 214 -0.78 18.67 -5.45
CA GLY A 214 -2.00 19.41 -5.84
C GLY A 214 -1.79 20.91 -5.80
N HIS A 215 -1.18 21.42 -4.72
CA HIS A 215 -0.87 22.85 -4.59
C HIS A 215 0.12 23.33 -5.67
N ALA A 216 1.17 22.55 -5.93
CA ALA A 216 2.15 22.89 -6.97
C ALA A 216 1.50 22.92 -8.38
N ILE A 217 0.61 21.97 -8.68
CA ILE A 217 -0.10 21.93 -9.97
C ILE A 217 -1.04 23.14 -10.12
N VAL A 218 -1.84 23.45 -9.09
CA VAL A 218 -2.77 24.59 -9.11
C VAL A 218 -2.00 25.89 -9.34
N ASN A 219 -0.88 26.09 -8.63
CA ASN A 219 -0.02 27.26 -8.82
C ASN A 219 0.63 27.31 -10.22
N ALA A 220 1.09 26.17 -10.72
CA ALA A 220 1.71 26.11 -12.05
C ALA A 220 0.72 26.42 -13.18
N LEU A 221 -0.57 26.12 -12.97
CA LEU A 221 -1.66 26.46 -13.90
C LEU A 221 -2.16 27.90 -13.72
N GLY A 222 -1.69 28.64 -12.70
CA GLY A 222 -2.15 29.98 -12.39
C GLY A 222 -3.58 30.03 -11.85
N TRP A 223 -4.08 28.90 -11.32
CA TRP A 223 -5.45 28.81 -10.78
C TRP A 223 -5.48 29.08 -9.28
N THR A 224 -6.66 29.45 -8.79
CA THR A 224 -6.99 29.43 -7.38
C THR A 224 -7.72 28.14 -7.01
N TRP A 225 -7.65 27.71 -5.76
CA TRP A 225 -8.35 26.49 -5.29
C TRP A 225 -9.87 26.57 -5.49
N THR A 226 -10.44 27.78 -5.48
CA THR A 226 -11.86 28.01 -5.72
C THR A 226 -12.27 27.85 -7.17
N GLU A 227 -11.34 28.02 -8.10
CA GLU A 227 -11.57 27.87 -9.55
C GLU A 227 -11.42 26.42 -10.01
N VAL A 228 -10.67 25.58 -9.28
CA VAL A 228 -10.40 24.19 -9.66
C VAL A 228 -11.67 23.41 -10.05
N PRO A 229 -12.78 23.43 -9.29
CA PRO A 229 -13.99 22.71 -9.67
C PRO A 229 -14.59 23.18 -11.00
N GLN A 230 -14.59 24.49 -11.26
CA GLN A 230 -15.10 25.06 -12.49
C GLN A 230 -14.23 24.71 -13.69
N GLN A 231 -12.91 24.78 -13.52
CA GLN A 231 -11.94 24.42 -14.55
C GLN A 231 -12.04 22.94 -14.92
N ILE A 232 -12.18 22.06 -13.93
CA ILE A 232 -12.40 20.63 -14.17
C ILE A 232 -13.74 20.40 -14.88
N ALA A 233 -14.80 21.09 -14.48
CA ALA A 233 -16.12 20.97 -15.08
C ALA A 233 -16.13 21.34 -16.58
N ALA A 234 -15.24 22.24 -16.99
CA ALA A 234 -15.07 22.63 -18.38
C ALA A 234 -14.25 21.64 -19.22
N THR A 235 -13.64 20.64 -18.63
CA THR A 235 -12.80 19.66 -19.33
C THR A 235 -13.59 18.43 -19.80
N ARG A 236 -13.02 17.70 -20.77
CA ARG A 236 -13.54 16.41 -21.22
C ARG A 236 -13.51 15.31 -20.12
N TRP A 237 -12.77 15.52 -19.07
CA TRP A 237 -12.61 14.57 -17.96
C TRP A 237 -13.71 14.65 -16.91
N ASN A 238 -14.63 15.61 -17.02
CA ASN A 238 -15.75 15.81 -16.07
C ASN A 238 -16.84 14.73 -16.18
N GLN A 239 -16.45 13.50 -16.45
CA GLN A 239 -17.37 12.37 -16.44
C GLN A 239 -17.21 11.58 -15.13
N TRP A 240 -18.19 11.70 -14.24
CA TRP A 240 -18.19 11.04 -12.94
C TRP A 240 -18.98 9.73 -12.93
N VAL A 241 -20.04 9.66 -13.74
CA VAL A 241 -20.97 8.54 -13.76
C VAL A 241 -21.22 8.11 -15.20
N VAL A 242 -21.15 6.80 -15.43
CA VAL A 242 -21.53 6.16 -16.70
C VAL A 242 -22.75 5.28 -16.41
N TRP A 243 -23.92 5.75 -16.85
CA TRP A 243 -25.19 5.07 -16.60
C TRP A 243 -25.85 4.54 -17.88
N GLU A 244 -25.70 5.25 -19.00
CA GLU A 244 -26.47 5.00 -20.22
C GLU A 244 -26.02 3.74 -20.98
N ASP A 245 -24.73 3.46 -21.03
CA ASP A 245 -24.18 2.33 -21.75
C ASP A 245 -23.86 1.15 -20.80
N TRP A 246 -24.78 0.19 -20.74
CA TRP A 246 -24.59 -1.05 -19.98
C TRP A 246 -23.41 -1.89 -20.49
N LYS A 247 -23.03 -1.76 -21.77
CA LYS A 247 -21.90 -2.52 -22.33
C LYS A 247 -20.55 -1.95 -21.90
N ALA A 248 -20.51 -0.67 -21.53
CA ALA A 248 -19.28 -0.01 -21.09
C ALA A 248 -18.66 -0.76 -19.92
N SER A 249 -17.35 -0.92 -19.93
CA SER A 249 -16.60 -1.56 -18.83
C SER A 249 -16.69 -0.76 -17.54
N ASN A 250 -16.80 0.56 -17.64
CA ASN A 250 -16.89 1.52 -16.55
C ASN A 250 -18.33 1.91 -16.15
N HIS A 251 -19.35 1.10 -16.55
CA HIS A 251 -20.74 1.33 -16.12
C HIS A 251 -20.86 1.33 -14.59
N LEU A 252 -21.68 2.25 -14.03
CA LEU A 252 -21.82 2.50 -12.59
C LEU A 252 -22.00 1.21 -11.77
N VAL A 253 -22.96 0.36 -12.14
CA VAL A 253 -23.23 -0.88 -11.37
C VAL A 253 -22.05 -1.83 -11.40
N LYS A 254 -21.37 -1.96 -12.54
CA LYS A 254 -20.16 -2.80 -12.65
C LYS A 254 -19.03 -2.28 -11.76
N HIS A 255 -18.79 -0.97 -11.77
CA HIS A 255 -17.76 -0.35 -10.94
C HIS A 255 -18.11 -0.42 -9.45
N LEU A 256 -19.37 -0.21 -9.05
CA LEU A 256 -19.80 -0.38 -7.65
C LEU A 256 -19.58 -1.80 -7.16
N LEU A 257 -20.02 -2.80 -7.94
CA LEU A 257 -19.83 -4.21 -7.59
C LEU A 257 -18.34 -4.58 -7.58
N ALA A 258 -17.60 -4.19 -8.62
CA ALA A 258 -16.16 -4.42 -8.68
C ALA A 258 -15.44 -3.81 -7.47
N GLY A 259 -15.75 -2.57 -7.11
CA GLY A 259 -15.21 -1.91 -5.93
C GLY A 259 -15.54 -2.65 -4.64
N ALA A 260 -16.79 -3.06 -4.45
CA ALA A 260 -17.21 -3.82 -3.28
C ALA A 260 -16.45 -5.16 -3.15
N PHE A 261 -16.34 -5.90 -4.23
CA PHE A 261 -15.58 -7.17 -4.24
C PHE A 261 -14.07 -6.95 -4.06
N VAL A 262 -13.50 -5.94 -4.70
CA VAL A 262 -12.08 -5.60 -4.55
C VAL A 262 -11.76 -5.25 -3.10
N ALA A 263 -12.55 -4.36 -2.46
CA ALA A 263 -12.34 -4.01 -1.05
C ALA A 263 -12.48 -5.25 -0.14
N THR A 264 -13.51 -6.07 -0.37
CA THR A 264 -13.72 -7.29 0.42
C THR A 264 -12.55 -8.27 0.28
N ALA A 265 -12.08 -8.51 -0.95
CA ALA A 265 -10.98 -9.45 -1.20
C ALA A 265 -9.63 -8.92 -0.73
N MET A 266 -9.28 -7.67 -1.10
CA MET A 266 -7.96 -7.10 -0.84
C MET A 266 -7.76 -6.56 0.57
N THR A 267 -8.84 -6.25 1.28
CA THR A 267 -8.77 -5.76 2.67
C THR A 267 -9.37 -6.78 3.64
N GLY A 268 -10.54 -7.31 3.33
CA GLY A 268 -11.27 -8.19 4.26
C GLY A 268 -10.75 -9.61 4.31
N MET A 269 -10.26 -10.14 3.20
CA MET A 269 -9.77 -11.53 3.09
C MET A 269 -8.24 -11.61 2.90
N ASP A 270 -7.56 -10.50 2.99
CA ASP A 270 -6.12 -10.44 2.91
C ASP A 270 -5.48 -10.61 4.29
N GLN A 271 -4.50 -11.52 4.39
CA GLN A 271 -3.86 -11.85 5.65
C GLN A 271 -3.10 -10.66 6.26
N ASP A 272 -2.37 -9.88 5.45
CA ASP A 272 -1.59 -8.73 5.94
C ASP A 272 -2.51 -7.66 6.55
N MET A 273 -3.60 -7.34 5.85
CA MET A 273 -4.58 -6.35 6.30
C MET A 273 -5.34 -6.83 7.55
N MET A 274 -5.78 -8.08 7.55
CA MET A 274 -6.51 -8.65 8.69
C MET A 274 -5.63 -8.81 9.91
N GLN A 275 -4.37 -9.20 9.76
CA GLN A 275 -3.45 -9.32 10.88
C GLN A 275 -3.21 -7.98 11.58
N LYS A 276 -3.15 -6.87 10.83
CA LYS A 276 -3.08 -5.52 11.39
C LYS A 276 -4.35 -5.16 12.18
N ASN A 277 -5.52 -5.46 11.65
CA ASN A 277 -6.78 -5.28 12.37
C ASN A 277 -6.82 -6.08 13.67
N LEU A 278 -6.40 -7.34 13.63
CA LEU A 278 -6.37 -8.24 14.79
C LEU A 278 -5.30 -7.87 15.84
N ALA A 279 -4.39 -6.92 15.52
CA ALA A 279 -3.47 -6.32 16.49
C ALA A 279 -4.16 -5.34 17.45
N CYS A 280 -5.39 -4.91 17.18
CA CYS A 280 -6.22 -4.14 18.11
C CYS A 280 -6.80 -5.04 19.19
N ARG A 281 -6.98 -4.47 20.40
CA ARG A 281 -7.47 -5.22 21.57
C ARG A 281 -8.92 -5.68 21.41
N ASN A 282 -9.77 -4.82 20.87
CA ASN A 282 -11.21 -5.03 20.78
C ASN A 282 -11.73 -4.56 19.42
N LEU A 283 -12.93 -5.03 19.08
CA LEU A 283 -13.70 -4.61 17.91
C LEU A 283 -14.32 -3.20 18.06
N LYS A 284 -14.31 -2.66 19.31
CA LYS A 284 -14.91 -1.36 19.67
C LYS A 284 -13.85 -0.29 19.73
#